data_e2ef261fea5f9b0706294f62a3318545
#
_entry.id   e2ef261fea5f9b0706294f62a3318545
#
_cell.length_a   1.000
_cell.length_b   1.000
_cell.length_c   1.000
_cell.angle_alpha   90.00
_cell.angle_beta   90.00
_cell.angle_gamma   90.00
#
_symmetry.space_group_name_H-M   'P 1'
#
loop_
_entity.id
_entity.type
_entity.pdbx_description
1 polymer ?
#
loop_
_entity_poly.entity_id
_entity_poly.type
_entity_poly.pdbx_seq_one_letter_code
_entity_poly.pdbx_strand_id
1 'polypeptide(L)'
;MHALQKPHFLNLLFQRIIALLEIGLVCTICKLFEAADGTIAAILLLFLHRRTALIQMLKSLILWQSRFRVVVLFTGVIWILILLLPQLLSFAGLSRPDDSSFADQIQGDLAALVSILLKVWTTVAFGEEMLGRVFLIDRFEAVFKGIPGATALSVILASILFGLAHAYQGPSGVILAGTIGIILSVLYLQQKRSIWTNVVVHGMVDTVAMLLLFFGVKFL
;
A
#
# COMPACT_ATOMS: atom_id res chain seq x y z
N MET A 1 17.23 -42.76 -12.01
CA MET A 1 17.49 -41.66 -11.05
C MET A 1 16.52 -40.49 -11.18
N HIS A 2 15.20 -40.71 -11.14
CA HIS A 2 14.17 -39.62 -11.29
C HIS A 2 13.11 -39.60 -10.19
N ALA A 3 13.32 -40.28 -9.06
CA ALA A 3 12.26 -40.43 -8.03
C ALA A 3 12.29 -39.39 -6.89
N LEU A 4 13.29 -38.50 -6.82
CA LEU A 4 13.47 -37.56 -5.69
C LEU A 4 12.95 -36.14 -5.91
N GLN A 5 12.38 -35.80 -7.08
CA GLN A 5 11.87 -34.45 -7.36
C GLN A 5 10.39 -34.22 -7.00
N LYS A 6 9.58 -35.29 -6.89
CA LYS A 6 8.13 -35.17 -6.63
C LYS A 6 7.76 -34.44 -5.31
N PRO A 7 8.38 -34.73 -4.14
CA PRO A 7 7.97 -34.08 -2.89
C PRO A 7 8.25 -32.59 -2.87
N HIS A 8 9.31 -32.11 -3.54
CA HIS A 8 9.64 -30.68 -3.60
C HIS A 8 8.65 -29.90 -4.49
N PHE A 9 8.25 -30.46 -5.62
CA PHE A 9 7.27 -29.85 -6.52
C PHE A 9 5.89 -29.73 -5.88
N LEU A 10 5.39 -30.79 -5.25
CA LEU A 10 4.11 -30.78 -4.55
C LEU A 10 4.09 -29.77 -3.40
N ASN A 11 5.16 -29.65 -2.63
CA ASN A 11 5.30 -28.67 -1.56
C ASN A 11 5.27 -27.23 -2.11
N LEU A 12 5.98 -26.97 -3.22
CA LEU A 12 5.97 -25.65 -3.87
C LEU A 12 4.59 -25.30 -4.42
N LEU A 13 3.90 -26.24 -5.07
CA LEU A 13 2.54 -26.04 -5.57
C LEU A 13 1.57 -25.75 -4.43
N PHE A 14 1.67 -26.49 -3.34
CA PHE A 14 0.84 -26.29 -2.15
C PHE A 14 1.06 -24.90 -1.53
N GLN A 15 2.32 -24.44 -1.41
CA GLN A 15 2.64 -23.10 -0.93
C GLN A 15 2.06 -21.99 -1.81
N ARG A 16 2.08 -22.16 -3.14
CA ARG A 16 1.49 -21.23 -4.09
C ARG A 16 -0.04 -21.16 -3.96
N ILE A 17 -0.70 -22.31 -3.83
CA ILE A 17 -2.15 -22.37 -3.64
C ILE A 17 -2.55 -21.66 -2.34
N ILE A 18 -1.86 -21.93 -1.23
CA ILE A 18 -2.13 -21.24 0.05
C ILE A 18 -1.97 -19.74 -0.13
N ALA A 19 -0.89 -19.27 -0.75
CA ALA A 19 -0.67 -17.84 -0.94
C ALA A 19 -1.79 -17.16 -1.76
N LEU A 20 -2.28 -17.82 -2.81
CA LEU A 20 -3.41 -17.32 -3.61
C LEU A 20 -4.72 -17.28 -2.81
N LEU A 21 -4.99 -18.33 -2.00
CA LEU A 21 -6.18 -18.35 -1.15
C LEU A 21 -6.13 -17.25 -0.07
N GLU A 22 -4.97 -17.00 0.52
CA GLU A 22 -4.79 -15.92 1.50
C GLU A 22 -5.00 -14.54 0.87
N ILE A 23 -4.45 -14.29 -0.32
CA ILE A 23 -4.67 -13.05 -1.07
C ILE A 23 -6.17 -12.88 -1.34
N GLY A 24 -6.83 -13.91 -1.88
CA GLY A 24 -8.25 -13.87 -2.17
C GLY A 24 -9.11 -13.60 -0.94
N LEU A 25 -8.80 -14.24 0.20
CA LEU A 25 -9.49 -14.03 1.46
C LEU A 25 -9.36 -12.58 1.95
N VAL A 26 -8.13 -12.04 2.00
CA VAL A 26 -7.88 -10.68 2.48
C VAL A 26 -8.53 -9.64 1.56
N CYS A 27 -8.40 -9.79 0.23
CA CYS A 27 -9.06 -8.90 -0.73
C CYS A 27 -10.60 -8.95 -0.59
N THR A 28 -11.17 -10.11 -0.31
CA THR A 28 -12.61 -10.26 -0.08
C THR A 28 -13.03 -9.55 1.21
N ILE A 29 -12.28 -9.70 2.28
CA ILE A 29 -12.53 -9.00 3.54
C ILE A 29 -12.46 -7.48 3.34
N CYS A 30 -11.43 -6.95 2.68
CA CYS A 30 -11.32 -5.53 2.38
C CYS A 30 -12.49 -5.00 1.54
N LYS A 31 -13.03 -5.83 0.64
CA LYS A 31 -14.17 -5.45 -0.21
C LYS A 31 -15.51 -5.47 0.53
N LEU A 32 -15.72 -6.43 1.43
CA LEU A 32 -17.00 -6.64 2.11
C LEU A 32 -17.15 -5.82 3.39
N PHE A 33 -16.04 -5.47 4.02
CA PHE A 33 -15.99 -4.74 5.29
C PHE A 33 -15.20 -3.45 5.09
N GLU A 34 -14.15 -3.25 5.88
CA GLU A 34 -13.25 -2.10 5.75
C GLU A 34 -11.80 -2.55 5.55
N ALA A 35 -10.95 -1.63 5.07
CA ALA A 35 -9.52 -1.89 4.90
C ALA A 35 -8.83 -2.28 6.24
N ALA A 36 -9.33 -1.78 7.37
CA ALA A 36 -8.84 -2.14 8.70
C ALA A 36 -9.02 -3.63 9.00
N ASP A 37 -10.17 -4.23 8.65
CA ASP A 37 -10.44 -5.65 8.85
C ASP A 37 -9.53 -6.51 7.98
N GLY A 38 -9.31 -6.10 6.73
CA GLY A 38 -8.34 -6.74 5.83
C GLY A 38 -6.92 -6.68 6.38
N THR A 39 -6.53 -5.56 6.99
CA THR A 39 -5.23 -5.40 7.65
C THR A 39 -5.08 -6.35 8.83
N ILE A 40 -6.10 -6.48 9.69
CA ILE A 40 -6.11 -7.41 10.82
C ILE A 40 -5.97 -8.85 10.31
N ALA A 41 -6.77 -9.23 9.29
CA ALA A 41 -6.68 -10.55 8.69
C ALA A 41 -5.27 -10.83 8.10
N ALA A 42 -4.67 -9.87 7.40
CA ALA A 42 -3.32 -9.98 6.88
C ALA A 42 -2.27 -10.17 7.99
N ILE A 43 -2.36 -9.41 9.09
CA ILE A 43 -1.47 -9.56 10.25
C ILE A 43 -1.61 -10.95 10.87
N LEU A 44 -2.84 -11.44 11.05
CA LEU A 44 -3.09 -12.78 11.59
C LEU A 44 -2.50 -13.88 10.71
N LEU A 45 -2.71 -13.79 9.38
CA LEU A 45 -2.14 -14.76 8.43
C LEU A 45 -0.61 -14.71 8.41
N LEU A 46 0.00 -13.52 8.45
CA LEU A 46 1.45 -13.36 8.57
C LEU A 46 1.95 -13.95 9.90
N PHE A 47 1.24 -13.74 10.99
CA PHE A 47 1.61 -14.34 12.29
C PHE A 47 1.57 -15.87 12.26
N LEU A 48 0.57 -16.45 11.62
CA LEU A 48 0.41 -17.91 11.52
C LEU A 48 1.47 -18.53 10.59
N HIS A 49 1.69 -17.95 9.41
CA HIS A 49 2.49 -18.57 8.36
C HIS A 49 3.88 -17.95 8.13
N ARG A 50 4.06 -16.69 8.53
CA ARG A 50 5.27 -15.90 8.24
C ARG A 50 5.76 -15.05 9.42
N ARG A 51 5.82 -15.65 10.61
CA ARG A 51 6.30 -14.97 11.85
C ARG A 51 7.61 -14.20 11.67
N THR A 52 8.52 -14.69 10.82
CA THR A 52 9.79 -14.02 10.53
C THR A 52 9.62 -12.66 9.87
N ALA A 53 8.66 -12.51 8.95
CA ALA A 53 8.37 -11.22 8.29
C ALA A 53 7.87 -10.19 9.31
N LEU A 54 6.95 -10.60 10.20
CA LEU A 54 6.44 -9.76 11.29
C LEU A 54 7.54 -9.34 12.27
N ILE A 55 8.39 -10.29 12.68
CA ILE A 55 9.51 -10.00 13.60
C ILE A 55 10.51 -9.04 12.96
N GLN A 56 10.83 -9.20 11.66
CA GLN A 56 11.71 -8.29 10.94
C GLN A 56 11.12 -6.88 10.88
N MET A 57 9.83 -6.76 10.60
CA MET A 57 9.12 -5.49 10.61
C MET A 57 9.26 -4.80 11.97
N LEU A 58 8.93 -5.48 13.07
CA LEU A 58 9.02 -4.92 14.42
C LEU A 58 10.46 -4.50 14.79
N LYS A 59 11.46 -5.33 14.47
CA LYS A 59 12.87 -5.00 14.71
C LYS A 59 13.35 -3.79 13.92
N SER A 60 12.79 -3.54 12.75
CA SER A 60 13.16 -2.41 11.90
C SER A 60 12.67 -1.05 12.43
N LEU A 61 11.76 -1.03 13.41
CA LEU A 61 11.31 0.19 14.09
C LEU A 61 12.47 0.92 14.80
N ILE A 62 13.41 0.16 15.35
CA ILE A 62 14.54 0.71 16.11
C ILE A 62 15.55 1.43 15.21
N LEU A 63 15.56 1.14 13.90
CA LEU A 63 16.60 1.60 12.96
C LEU A 63 16.16 2.81 12.10
N TRP A 64 15.01 3.43 12.37
CA TRP A 64 14.45 4.45 11.47
C TRP A 64 15.00 5.87 11.62
N GLN A 65 15.66 6.19 12.72
CA GLN A 65 16.04 7.56 13.12
C GLN A 65 16.94 8.34 12.12
N SER A 66 17.58 7.69 11.15
CA SER A 66 18.52 8.33 10.21
C SER A 66 17.94 8.66 8.82
N ARG A 67 16.61 8.60 8.62
CA ARG A 67 16.00 8.56 7.27
C ARG A 67 15.24 9.83 6.86
N PHE A 68 15.42 10.92 7.58
CA PHE A 68 14.72 12.19 7.31
C PHE A 68 14.82 12.64 5.84
N ARG A 69 16.03 12.60 5.25
CA ARG A 69 16.22 12.98 3.84
C ARG A 69 15.41 12.09 2.87
N VAL A 70 15.31 10.81 3.15
CA VAL A 70 14.54 9.86 2.35
C VAL A 70 13.04 10.18 2.46
N VAL A 71 12.55 10.45 3.66
CA VAL A 71 11.16 10.86 3.89
C VAL A 71 10.83 12.11 3.10
N VAL A 72 11.62 13.17 3.24
CA VAL A 72 11.40 14.44 2.51
C VAL A 72 11.41 14.23 0.99
N LEU A 73 12.40 13.48 0.49
CA LEU A 73 12.52 13.20 -0.94
C LEU A 73 11.30 12.47 -1.50
N PHE A 74 10.92 11.35 -0.87
CA PHE A 74 9.81 10.53 -1.37
C PHE A 74 8.45 11.22 -1.19
N THR A 75 8.24 11.93 -0.09
CA THR A 75 7.05 12.78 0.09
C THR A 75 6.96 13.83 -1.02
N GLY A 76 8.06 14.52 -1.34
CA GLY A 76 8.11 15.51 -2.41
C GLY A 76 7.85 14.90 -3.79
N VAL A 77 8.46 13.76 -4.11
CA VAL A 77 8.22 13.04 -5.38
C VAL A 77 6.75 12.64 -5.52
N ILE A 78 6.13 12.10 -4.45
CA ILE A 78 4.71 11.73 -4.47
C ILE A 78 3.83 12.97 -4.65
N TRP A 79 4.14 14.08 -3.99
CA TRP A 79 3.40 15.33 -4.16
C TRP A 79 3.51 15.89 -5.59
N ILE A 80 4.68 15.82 -6.23
CA ILE A 80 4.83 16.20 -7.64
C ILE A 80 3.91 15.32 -8.53
N LEU A 81 3.84 14.02 -8.26
CA LEU A 81 2.93 13.13 -8.98
C LEU A 81 1.46 13.46 -8.74
N ILE A 82 1.05 13.73 -7.48
CA ILE A 82 -0.31 14.12 -7.14
C ILE A 82 -0.74 15.37 -7.90
N LEU A 83 0.16 16.32 -8.07
CA LEU A 83 -0.13 17.57 -8.77
C LEU A 83 -0.11 17.45 -10.30
N LEU A 84 0.75 16.62 -10.87
CA LEU A 84 0.97 16.59 -12.33
C LEU A 84 0.23 15.45 -13.03
N LEU A 85 0.21 14.25 -12.44
CA LEU A 85 -0.30 13.06 -13.13
C LEU A 85 -1.81 13.13 -13.40
N PRO A 86 -2.69 13.58 -12.48
CA PRO A 86 -4.12 13.72 -12.78
C PRO A 86 -4.40 14.70 -13.90
N GLN A 87 -3.63 15.80 -13.99
CA GLN A 87 -3.76 16.77 -15.08
C GLN A 87 -3.37 16.16 -16.43
N LEU A 88 -2.27 15.42 -16.49
CA LEU A 88 -1.86 14.71 -17.71
C LEU A 88 -2.90 13.66 -18.13
N LEU A 89 -3.48 12.93 -17.17
CA LEU A 89 -4.50 11.93 -17.45
C LEU A 89 -5.82 12.55 -17.92
N SER A 90 -6.16 13.74 -17.45
CA SER A 90 -7.37 14.45 -17.90
C SER A 90 -7.29 14.82 -19.39
N PHE A 91 -6.12 15.16 -19.95
CA PHE A 91 -5.93 15.36 -21.38
C PHE A 91 -6.20 14.08 -22.20
N ALA A 92 -6.04 12.89 -21.57
CA ALA A 92 -6.37 11.61 -22.18
C ALA A 92 -7.82 11.18 -21.92
N GLY A 93 -8.66 12.02 -21.36
CA GLY A 93 -10.06 11.72 -21.01
C GLY A 93 -10.22 10.84 -19.74
N LEU A 94 -9.15 10.66 -18.97
CA LEU A 94 -9.14 9.88 -17.73
C LEU A 94 -9.21 10.84 -16.53
N SER A 95 -10.39 11.39 -16.26
CA SER A 95 -10.61 12.32 -15.15
C SER A 95 -11.02 11.62 -13.86
N ARG A 96 -10.96 12.35 -12.76
CA ARG A 96 -11.59 11.99 -11.48
C ARG A 96 -13.06 12.41 -11.50
N PRO A 97 -13.94 11.74 -10.74
CA PRO A 97 -15.26 12.27 -10.44
C PRO A 97 -15.14 13.65 -9.75
N ASP A 98 -15.99 14.58 -10.13
CA ASP A 98 -16.09 15.88 -9.45
C ASP A 98 -16.92 15.69 -8.17
N ASP A 99 -16.27 15.26 -7.10
CA ASP A 99 -16.91 15.04 -5.80
C ASP A 99 -16.14 15.83 -4.72
N SER A 100 -16.69 16.98 -4.34
CA SER A 100 -16.17 17.83 -3.28
C SER A 100 -16.65 17.43 -1.88
N SER A 101 -17.56 16.47 -1.76
CA SER A 101 -18.25 16.15 -0.50
C SER A 101 -17.29 15.85 0.66
N PHE A 102 -16.19 15.15 0.38
CA PHE A 102 -15.18 14.87 1.39
C PHE A 102 -14.39 16.12 1.80
N ALA A 103 -14.03 16.97 0.84
CA ALA A 103 -13.35 18.24 1.11
C ALA A 103 -14.23 19.18 1.94
N ASP A 104 -15.51 19.26 1.60
CA ASP A 104 -16.48 20.13 2.29
C ASP A 104 -16.73 19.70 3.75
N GLN A 105 -16.58 18.40 4.07
CA GLN A 105 -16.67 17.90 5.46
C GLN A 105 -15.46 18.29 6.33
N ILE A 106 -14.31 18.56 5.74
CA ILE A 106 -13.07 18.83 6.49
C ILE A 106 -12.80 20.34 6.55
N GLN A 107 -13.25 21.10 5.55
CA GLN A 107 -12.92 22.51 5.41
C GLN A 107 -13.39 23.33 6.63
N GLY A 108 -12.40 23.91 7.36
CA GLY A 108 -12.64 24.76 8.53
C GLY A 108 -13.10 24.01 9.79
N ASP A 109 -13.31 22.68 9.73
CA ASP A 109 -13.71 21.87 10.90
C ASP A 109 -12.48 21.19 11.53
N LEU A 110 -12.01 21.74 12.65
CA LEU A 110 -10.87 21.22 13.39
C LEU A 110 -11.14 19.81 13.98
N ALA A 111 -12.36 19.50 14.39
CA ALA A 111 -12.70 18.21 14.96
C ALA A 111 -12.67 17.12 13.88
N ALA A 112 -13.21 17.43 12.70
CA ALA A 112 -13.13 16.56 11.54
C ALA A 112 -11.66 16.35 11.10
N LEU A 113 -10.84 17.41 11.04
CA LEU A 113 -9.41 17.31 10.73
C LEU A 113 -8.67 16.40 11.71
N VAL A 114 -8.84 16.59 13.02
CA VAL A 114 -8.18 15.75 14.03
C VAL A 114 -8.61 14.30 13.90
N SER A 115 -9.91 14.05 13.70
CA SER A 115 -10.46 12.69 13.54
C SER A 115 -9.86 11.99 12.32
N ILE A 116 -9.78 12.67 11.17
CA ILE A 116 -9.23 12.08 9.96
C ILE A 116 -7.71 11.86 10.06
N LEU A 117 -6.97 12.78 10.70
CA LEU A 117 -5.54 12.59 10.90
C LEU A 117 -5.23 11.39 11.80
N LEU A 118 -6.04 11.13 12.83
CA LEU A 118 -5.90 9.90 13.62
C LEU A 118 -6.11 8.65 12.75
N LYS A 119 -7.11 8.65 11.86
CA LYS A 119 -7.33 7.54 10.91
C LYS A 119 -6.16 7.43 9.91
N VAL A 120 -5.67 8.54 9.38
CA VAL A 120 -4.53 8.57 8.45
C VAL A 120 -3.33 7.83 9.04
N TRP A 121 -2.97 8.10 10.28
CA TRP A 121 -1.77 7.52 10.87
C TRP A 121 -1.97 6.07 11.37
N THR A 122 -3.16 5.68 11.75
CA THR A 122 -3.43 4.35 12.32
C THR A 122 -3.90 3.35 11.27
N THR A 123 -4.97 3.66 10.54
CA THR A 123 -5.59 2.72 9.61
C THR A 123 -5.11 2.91 8.17
N VAL A 124 -4.94 4.16 7.71
CA VAL A 124 -4.55 4.41 6.32
C VAL A 124 -3.04 4.15 6.16
N ALA A 125 -2.17 5.01 6.67
CA ALA A 125 -0.74 4.90 6.43
C ALA A 125 -0.14 3.60 6.98
N PHE A 126 -0.49 3.18 8.21
CA PHE A 126 0.01 1.93 8.76
C PHE A 126 -0.67 0.71 8.12
N GLY A 127 -2.00 0.71 8.05
CA GLY A 127 -2.78 -0.43 7.57
C GLY A 127 -2.51 -0.74 6.10
N GLU A 128 -2.50 0.27 5.24
CA GLU A 128 -2.26 0.07 3.81
C GLU A 128 -0.82 -0.34 3.52
N GLU A 129 0.18 0.17 4.27
CA GLU A 129 1.55 -0.30 4.14
C GLU A 129 1.73 -1.75 4.60
N MET A 130 1.07 -2.15 5.70
CA MET A 130 1.04 -3.54 6.14
C MET A 130 0.43 -4.44 5.07
N LEU A 131 -0.71 -4.05 4.53
CA LEU A 131 -1.43 -4.81 3.53
C LEU A 131 -0.66 -4.89 2.21
N GLY A 132 -0.28 -3.74 1.65
CA GLY A 132 0.33 -3.64 0.33
C GLY A 132 1.77 -4.15 0.29
N ARG A 133 2.60 -3.84 1.30
CA ARG A 133 4.05 -4.10 1.26
C ARG A 133 4.44 -5.35 2.03
N VAL A 134 3.93 -5.53 3.25
CA VAL A 134 4.32 -6.71 4.03
C VAL A 134 3.53 -7.94 3.58
N PHE A 135 2.22 -7.83 3.42
CA PHE A 135 1.38 -8.97 3.08
C PHE A 135 1.39 -9.28 1.57
N LEU A 136 0.91 -8.38 0.71
CA LEU A 136 0.71 -8.69 -0.71
C LEU A 136 2.03 -9.01 -1.42
N ILE A 137 3.11 -8.24 -1.21
CA ILE A 137 4.40 -8.53 -1.84
C ILE A 137 4.91 -9.91 -1.39
N ASP A 138 4.87 -10.22 -0.08
CA ASP A 138 5.32 -11.53 0.43
C ASP A 138 4.48 -12.69 -0.13
N ARG A 139 3.16 -12.51 -0.24
CA ARG A 139 2.30 -13.56 -0.80
C ARG A 139 2.50 -13.78 -2.30
N PHE A 140 2.62 -12.70 -3.09
CA PHE A 140 2.93 -12.83 -4.50
C PHE A 140 4.33 -13.42 -4.73
N GLU A 141 5.34 -13.07 -3.92
CA GLU A 141 6.65 -13.74 -3.98
C GLU A 141 6.56 -15.24 -3.69
N ALA A 142 5.67 -15.66 -2.79
CA ALA A 142 5.43 -17.09 -2.57
C ALA A 142 4.77 -17.77 -3.79
N VAL A 143 3.85 -17.07 -4.48
CA VAL A 143 3.24 -17.54 -5.73
C VAL A 143 4.28 -17.68 -6.84
N PHE A 144 5.16 -16.68 -7.00
CA PHE A 144 6.18 -16.63 -8.06
C PHE A 144 7.52 -17.25 -7.66
N LYS A 145 7.59 -17.95 -6.53
CA LYS A 145 8.81 -18.58 -6.04
C LYS A 145 9.50 -19.44 -7.13
N GLY A 146 10.76 -19.13 -7.38
CA GLY A 146 11.58 -19.81 -8.39
C GLY A 146 11.43 -19.23 -9.81
N ILE A 147 10.65 -18.18 -10.02
CA ILE A 147 10.55 -17.47 -11.29
C ILE A 147 11.52 -16.28 -11.27
N PRO A 148 12.37 -16.10 -12.29
CA PRO A 148 13.19 -14.90 -12.41
C PRO A 148 12.32 -13.63 -12.40
N GLY A 149 12.71 -12.63 -11.62
CA GLY A 149 11.92 -11.39 -11.48
C GLY A 149 10.68 -11.50 -10.56
N ALA A 150 10.56 -12.56 -9.76
CA ALA A 150 9.43 -12.77 -8.83
C ALA A 150 9.11 -11.52 -7.99
N THR A 151 10.12 -10.86 -7.43
CA THR A 151 9.93 -9.62 -6.64
C THR A 151 9.33 -8.49 -7.48
N ALA A 152 9.81 -8.28 -8.71
CA ALA A 152 9.28 -7.24 -9.60
C ALA A 152 7.81 -7.51 -9.98
N LEU A 153 7.49 -8.76 -10.33
CA LEU A 153 6.09 -9.18 -10.59
C LEU A 153 5.22 -8.97 -9.36
N SER A 154 5.72 -9.28 -8.18
CA SER A 154 4.99 -9.10 -6.91
C SER A 154 4.71 -7.63 -6.63
N VAL A 155 5.68 -6.74 -6.86
CA VAL A 155 5.52 -5.29 -6.75
C VAL A 155 4.44 -4.79 -7.72
N ILE A 156 4.51 -5.20 -8.98
CA ILE A 156 3.55 -4.78 -10.01
C ILE A 156 2.13 -5.20 -9.61
N LEU A 157 1.91 -6.46 -9.25
CA LEU A 157 0.58 -6.94 -8.91
C LEU A 157 0.04 -6.34 -7.61
N ALA A 158 0.89 -6.19 -6.59
CA ALA A 158 0.49 -5.52 -5.35
C ALA A 158 0.10 -4.05 -5.62
N SER A 159 0.82 -3.36 -6.50
CA SER A 159 0.53 -1.97 -6.87
C SER A 159 -0.73 -1.84 -7.75
N ILE A 160 -0.99 -2.81 -8.62
CA ILE A 160 -2.26 -2.87 -9.38
C ILE A 160 -3.44 -3.04 -8.41
N LEU A 161 -3.36 -3.97 -7.45
CA LEU A 161 -4.41 -4.16 -6.45
C LEU A 161 -4.60 -2.91 -5.59
N PHE A 162 -3.51 -2.24 -5.22
CA PHE A 162 -3.55 -0.98 -4.48
C PHE A 162 -4.26 0.12 -5.29
N GLY A 163 -3.95 0.25 -6.59
CA GLY A 163 -4.64 1.16 -7.49
C GLY A 163 -6.14 0.83 -7.59
N LEU A 164 -6.49 -0.44 -7.80
CA LEU A 164 -7.88 -0.88 -7.90
C LEU A 164 -8.68 -0.65 -6.61
N ALA A 165 -8.07 -0.71 -5.44
CA ALA A 165 -8.70 -0.34 -4.18
C ALA A 165 -9.15 1.14 -4.15
N HIS A 166 -8.53 1.99 -4.97
CA HIS A 166 -8.86 3.41 -5.15
C HIS A 166 -9.81 3.69 -6.33
N ALA A 167 -10.52 2.66 -6.84
CA ALA A 167 -11.42 2.79 -7.98
C ALA A 167 -12.57 3.80 -7.75
N TYR A 168 -12.93 4.07 -6.51
CA TYR A 168 -13.90 5.12 -6.15
C TYR A 168 -13.44 6.53 -6.55
N GLN A 169 -12.13 6.74 -6.78
CA GLN A 169 -11.56 8.00 -7.28
C GLN A 169 -11.53 8.07 -8.82
N GLY A 170 -12.16 7.12 -9.52
CA GLY A 170 -12.17 7.05 -10.97
C GLY A 170 -10.84 6.56 -11.58
N PRO A 171 -10.76 6.53 -12.93
CA PRO A 171 -9.58 5.99 -13.62
C PRO A 171 -8.28 6.70 -13.28
N SER A 172 -8.32 8.02 -13.16
CA SER A 172 -7.14 8.83 -12.76
C SER A 172 -6.66 8.43 -11.35
N GLY A 173 -7.58 8.24 -10.39
CA GLY A 173 -7.24 7.82 -9.04
C GLY A 173 -6.61 6.42 -9.00
N VAL A 174 -7.14 5.48 -9.79
CA VAL A 174 -6.56 4.11 -9.92
C VAL A 174 -5.12 4.18 -10.41
N ILE A 175 -4.85 4.96 -11.46
CA ILE A 175 -3.51 5.07 -12.05
C ILE A 175 -2.56 5.78 -11.08
N LEU A 176 -3.01 6.87 -10.45
CA LEU A 176 -2.22 7.61 -9.48
C LEU A 176 -1.86 6.74 -8.27
N ALA A 177 -2.85 6.10 -7.64
CA ALA A 177 -2.63 5.25 -6.48
C ALA A 177 -1.75 4.03 -6.84
N GLY A 178 -1.96 3.40 -7.99
CA GLY A 178 -1.10 2.31 -8.48
C GLY A 178 0.35 2.77 -8.69
N THR A 179 0.57 3.97 -9.23
CA THR A 179 1.91 4.54 -9.42
C THR A 179 2.58 4.84 -8.07
N ILE A 180 1.85 5.44 -7.13
CA ILE A 180 2.32 5.64 -5.74
C ILE A 180 2.63 4.28 -5.09
N GLY A 181 1.80 3.28 -5.35
CA GLY A 181 2.01 1.90 -4.93
C GLY A 181 3.36 1.34 -5.35
N ILE A 182 3.77 1.56 -6.60
CA ILE A 182 5.10 1.15 -7.10
C ILE A 182 6.21 1.92 -6.37
N ILE A 183 6.10 3.22 -6.24
CA ILE A 183 7.11 4.07 -5.57
C ILE A 183 7.33 3.63 -4.13
N LEU A 184 6.24 3.45 -3.38
CA LEU A 184 6.32 3.00 -2.00
C LEU A 184 6.84 1.56 -1.89
N SER A 185 6.54 0.68 -2.87
CA SER A 185 7.11 -0.67 -2.90
C SER A 185 8.62 -0.66 -3.16
N VAL A 186 9.10 0.21 -4.06
CA VAL A 186 10.53 0.42 -4.29
C VAL A 186 11.20 0.96 -3.01
N LEU A 187 10.60 1.95 -2.36
CA LEU A 187 11.08 2.47 -1.08
C LEU A 187 11.17 1.35 -0.03
N TYR A 188 10.14 0.53 0.13
CA TYR A 188 10.11 -0.61 1.04
C TYR A 188 11.27 -1.57 0.81
N LEU A 189 11.53 -1.94 -0.45
CA LEU A 189 12.64 -2.84 -0.81
C LEU A 189 14.01 -2.19 -0.53
N GLN A 190 14.20 -0.91 -0.89
CA GLN A 190 15.42 -0.14 -0.60
C GLN A 190 15.69 -0.01 0.90
N GLN A 191 14.62 0.05 1.70
CA GLN A 191 14.70 0.12 3.16
C GLN A 191 14.81 -1.25 3.84
N LYS A 192 15.30 -2.28 3.10
CA LYS A 192 15.46 -3.65 3.60
C LYS A 192 14.17 -4.23 4.18
N ARG A 193 13.06 -3.95 3.54
CA ARG A 193 11.70 -4.37 3.93
C ARG A 193 11.23 -3.81 5.27
N SER A 194 11.70 -2.60 5.64
CA SER A 194 11.16 -1.85 6.76
C SER A 194 10.01 -0.98 6.28
N ILE A 195 8.82 -1.13 6.84
CA ILE A 195 7.65 -0.32 6.49
C ILE A 195 7.65 1.06 7.15
N TRP A 196 8.43 1.28 8.21
CA TRP A 196 8.31 2.50 9.02
C TRP A 196 8.61 3.78 8.24
N THR A 197 9.59 3.73 7.33
CA THR A 197 9.84 4.87 6.42
C THR A 197 8.64 5.09 5.49
N ASN A 198 8.04 4.03 4.99
CA ASN A 198 6.85 4.09 4.15
C ASN A 198 5.66 4.68 4.92
N VAL A 199 5.39 4.19 6.12
CA VAL A 199 4.31 4.71 6.99
C VAL A 199 4.46 6.21 7.22
N VAL A 200 5.70 6.67 7.48
CA VAL A 200 5.95 8.11 7.67
C VAL A 200 5.77 8.88 6.37
N VAL A 201 6.28 8.39 5.23
CA VAL A 201 6.09 9.05 3.92
C VAL A 201 4.61 9.13 3.58
N HIS A 202 3.88 8.03 3.67
CA HIS A 202 2.44 7.94 3.38
C HIS A 202 1.65 8.88 4.30
N GLY A 203 1.83 8.77 5.61
CA GLY A 203 1.16 9.63 6.59
C GLY A 203 1.46 11.12 6.40
N MET A 204 2.68 11.48 5.99
CA MET A 204 3.03 12.88 5.67
C MET A 204 2.34 13.36 4.40
N VAL A 205 2.28 12.52 3.35
CA VAL A 205 1.55 12.86 2.10
C VAL A 205 0.09 13.16 2.42
N ASP A 206 -0.58 12.28 3.15
CA ASP A 206 -1.99 12.44 3.50
C ASP A 206 -2.21 13.59 4.49
N THR A 207 -1.29 13.77 5.45
CA THR A 207 -1.38 14.91 6.40
C THR A 207 -1.38 16.23 5.65
N VAL A 208 -0.47 16.41 4.69
CA VAL A 208 -0.42 17.64 3.87
C VAL A 208 -1.71 17.77 3.06
N ALA A 209 -2.23 16.68 2.48
CA ALA A 209 -3.50 16.68 1.76
C ALA A 209 -4.66 17.15 2.65
N MET A 210 -4.80 16.58 3.85
CA MET A 210 -5.86 16.96 4.78
C MET A 210 -5.75 18.41 5.27
N LEU A 211 -4.53 18.90 5.49
CA LEU A 211 -4.30 20.30 5.84
C LEU A 211 -4.69 21.25 4.70
N LEU A 212 -4.35 20.93 3.46
CA LEU A 212 -4.75 21.73 2.30
C LEU A 212 -6.28 21.79 2.17
N LEU A 213 -6.98 20.66 2.32
CA LEU A 213 -8.44 20.61 2.30
C LEU A 213 -9.06 21.41 3.45
N PHE A 214 -8.48 21.34 4.65
CA PHE A 214 -8.95 22.13 5.80
C PHE A 214 -8.88 23.63 5.52
N PHE A 215 -7.84 24.11 4.84
CA PHE A 215 -7.71 25.51 4.43
C PHE A 215 -8.47 25.86 3.13
N GLY A 216 -9.26 24.94 2.59
CA GLY A 216 -10.05 25.15 1.38
C GLY A 216 -9.24 25.12 0.08
N VAL A 217 -8.02 24.60 0.10
CA VAL A 217 -7.20 24.45 -1.11
C VAL A 217 -7.61 23.17 -1.83
N LYS A 218 -8.26 23.32 -2.97
CA LYS A 218 -8.63 22.22 -3.87
C LYS A 218 -7.46 21.96 -4.83
N PHE A 219 -6.86 20.78 -4.77
CA PHE A 219 -5.68 20.41 -5.58
C PHE A 219 -5.90 19.12 -6.40
N LEU A 220 -7.08 18.53 -6.27
CA LEU A 220 -7.48 17.30 -6.97
C LEU A 220 -8.78 17.51 -7.73
#